data_43029a8af1ad36d0e13ff0e670045012
#
_entry.id   43029a8af1ad36d0e13ff0e670045012
#
_cell.length_a   1.000
_cell.length_b   1.000
_cell.length_c   1.000
_cell.angle_alpha   90.00
_cell.angle_beta   90.00
_cell.angle_gamma   90.00
#
_symmetry.space_group_name_H-M   'P 1'
#
loop_
_entity.id
_entity.type
_entity.pdbx_description
1 polymer ?
#
loop_
_entity_poly.entity_id
_entity_poly.type
_entity_poly.pdbx_seq_one_letter_code
_entity_poly.pdbx_strand_id
1 'polypeptide(L)'
;MKKRFIFDLDGTLLNGDFSKEINYFKNVLGKEADKFLSVYYEILIEYEKTHTKYDVNDLSNYYKNKTGINITSEIIEGWIKINADINDILLSETTDMLKYLKSKNKSLVVLTNWFRYTQVTRLKSAGIIEYFDDIYTGDTVLKPYKESYMNACGQYSPSECLMIGDTIDKDVLGPNKYGIDSIYYNPEGKEYDKKKIISVDNFNEIKELY
;
A
#
# COMPACT_ATOMS: atom_id res chain seq x y z
N MET A 1 5.39 5.76 -24.52
CA MET A 1 4.67 4.51 -24.18
C MET A 1 5.11 4.06 -22.81
N LYS A 2 4.19 3.70 -21.90
CA LYS A 2 4.52 3.22 -20.56
C LYS A 2 5.17 1.86 -20.59
N LYS A 3 6.30 1.71 -19.89
CA LYS A 3 7.11 0.49 -19.83
C LYS A 3 7.00 -0.20 -18.47
N ARG A 4 6.85 0.58 -17.37
CA ARG A 4 6.77 0.08 -15.99
C ARG A 4 5.48 0.53 -15.34
N PHE A 5 4.76 -0.42 -14.77
CA PHE A 5 3.52 -0.23 -14.05
C PHE A 5 3.79 -0.47 -12.56
N ILE A 6 3.47 0.52 -11.75
CA ILE A 6 3.68 0.54 -10.31
C ILE A 6 2.30 0.46 -9.68
N PHE A 7 2.04 -0.58 -8.90
CA PHE A 7 0.75 -0.79 -8.26
C PHE A 7 0.85 -0.56 -6.76
N ASP A 8 -0.12 0.15 -6.20
CA ASP A 8 -0.42 0.02 -4.79
C ASP A 8 -1.02 -1.37 -4.50
N LEU A 9 -1.09 -1.77 -3.24
CA LEU A 9 -1.59 -3.08 -2.84
C LEU A 9 -2.99 -3.01 -2.24
N ASP A 10 -3.12 -2.34 -1.10
CA ASP A 10 -4.35 -2.30 -0.31
C ASP A 10 -5.40 -1.40 -0.95
N GLY A 11 -6.60 -1.92 -1.20
CA GLY A 11 -7.64 -1.19 -1.93
C GLY A 11 -7.43 -1.12 -3.45
N THR A 12 -6.29 -1.65 -3.95
CA THR A 12 -5.94 -1.63 -5.38
C THR A 12 -5.86 -3.03 -5.97
N LEU A 13 -4.97 -3.88 -5.48
CA LEU A 13 -4.83 -5.28 -5.93
C LEU A 13 -5.57 -6.24 -5.00
N LEU A 14 -5.53 -5.97 -3.72
CA LEU A 14 -6.11 -6.77 -2.65
C LEU A 14 -7.03 -5.92 -1.77
N ASN A 15 -8.06 -6.55 -1.25
CA ASN A 15 -8.90 -5.99 -0.19
C ASN A 15 -8.83 -6.92 1.03
N GLY A 16 -8.17 -6.45 2.10
CA GLY A 16 -7.89 -7.23 3.28
C GLY A 16 -8.96 -7.12 4.36
N ASP A 17 -9.29 -8.23 5.01
CA ASP A 17 -10.08 -8.23 6.25
C ASP A 17 -9.16 -8.07 7.46
N PHE A 18 -9.07 -6.87 7.98
CA PHE A 18 -8.24 -6.52 9.13
C PHE A 18 -8.90 -6.82 10.49
N SER A 19 -9.99 -7.57 10.54
CA SER A 19 -10.68 -7.93 11.81
C SER A 19 -9.79 -8.69 12.79
N LYS A 20 -8.80 -9.46 12.30
CA LYS A 20 -7.82 -10.17 13.14
C LYS A 20 -6.96 -9.23 13.97
N GLU A 21 -6.62 -8.02 13.49
CA GLU A 21 -5.81 -7.08 14.25
C GLU A 21 -6.56 -6.51 15.46
N ILE A 22 -7.88 -6.30 15.33
CA ILE A 22 -8.72 -5.86 16.45
C ILE A 22 -8.68 -6.89 17.58
N ASN A 23 -8.84 -8.17 17.24
CA ASN A 23 -8.77 -9.27 18.20
C ASN A 23 -7.35 -9.39 18.81
N TYR A 24 -6.32 -9.22 18.00
CA TYR A 24 -4.94 -9.19 18.47
C TYR A 24 -4.74 -8.12 19.53
N PHE A 25 -5.09 -6.87 19.26
CA PHE A 25 -4.94 -5.77 20.22
C PHE A 25 -5.79 -5.97 21.48
N LYS A 26 -7.00 -6.50 21.37
CA LYS A 26 -7.82 -6.86 22.55
C LYS A 26 -7.12 -7.88 23.44
N ASN A 27 -6.46 -8.87 22.86
CA ASN A 27 -5.74 -9.90 23.60
C ASN A 27 -4.48 -9.38 24.28
N VAL A 28 -3.67 -8.56 23.60
CA VAL A 28 -2.36 -8.12 24.13
C VAL A 28 -2.45 -6.90 25.04
N LEU A 29 -3.44 -6.02 24.83
CA LEU A 29 -3.60 -4.77 25.59
C LEU A 29 -4.67 -4.86 26.69
N GLY A 30 -5.52 -5.88 26.65
CA GLY A 30 -6.56 -6.09 27.66
C GLY A 30 -7.45 -4.86 27.83
N LYS A 31 -7.48 -4.27 29.04
CA LYS A 31 -8.33 -3.11 29.38
C LYS A 31 -7.99 -1.83 28.60
N GLU A 32 -6.79 -1.71 28.04
CA GLU A 32 -6.35 -0.55 27.28
C GLU A 32 -6.69 -0.65 25.78
N ALA A 33 -7.16 -1.81 25.31
CA ALA A 33 -7.39 -2.09 23.90
C ALA A 33 -8.39 -1.13 23.25
N ASP A 34 -9.54 -0.88 23.87
CA ASP A 34 -10.57 -0.01 23.29
C ASP A 34 -10.07 1.44 23.15
N LYS A 35 -9.32 1.93 24.13
CA LYS A 35 -8.66 3.23 24.05
C LYS A 35 -7.65 3.29 22.91
N PHE A 36 -6.85 2.24 22.74
CA PHE A 36 -5.87 2.16 21.66
C PHE A 36 -6.54 2.10 20.29
N LEU A 37 -7.50 1.19 20.12
CA LEU A 37 -8.22 0.98 18.87
C LEU A 37 -8.99 2.21 18.39
N SER A 38 -9.42 3.07 19.31
CA SER A 38 -10.13 4.31 18.95
C SER A 38 -9.23 5.36 18.25
N VAL A 39 -7.91 5.25 18.36
CA VAL A 39 -6.95 6.26 17.85
C VAL A 39 -5.78 5.68 17.03
N TYR A 40 -5.56 4.36 17.01
CA TYR A 40 -4.34 3.75 16.47
C TYR A 40 -4.13 4.08 14.99
N TYR A 41 -5.21 4.11 14.22
CA TYR A 41 -5.12 4.39 12.79
C TYR A 41 -4.77 5.86 12.49
N GLU A 42 -5.34 6.80 13.25
CA GLU A 42 -5.01 8.22 13.15
C GLU A 42 -3.54 8.47 13.51
N ILE A 43 -3.05 7.80 14.56
CA ILE A 43 -1.65 7.86 14.99
C ILE A 43 -0.72 7.29 13.90
N LEU A 44 -1.13 6.22 13.22
CA LEU A 44 -0.37 5.65 12.10
C LEU A 44 -0.24 6.63 10.94
N ILE A 45 -1.35 7.28 10.55
CA ILE A 45 -1.34 8.32 9.52
C ILE A 45 -0.42 9.50 9.93
N GLU A 46 -0.43 9.87 11.20
CA GLU A 46 0.43 10.94 11.71
C GLU A 46 1.92 10.54 11.69
N TYR A 47 2.22 9.28 12.04
CA TYR A 47 3.56 8.72 11.92
C TYR A 47 4.08 8.81 10.49
N GLU A 48 3.30 8.40 9.49
CA GLU A 48 3.67 8.45 8.08
C GLU A 48 3.95 9.87 7.55
N LYS A 49 3.34 10.91 8.17
CA LYS A 49 3.60 12.31 7.81
C LYS A 49 4.93 12.85 8.34
N THR A 50 5.48 12.22 9.37
CA THR A 50 6.65 12.71 10.11
C THR A 50 7.87 11.80 9.99
N HIS A 51 7.71 10.57 9.48
CA HIS A 51 8.78 9.58 9.34
C HIS A 51 8.90 9.13 7.88
N THR A 52 10.11 8.87 7.44
CA THR A 52 10.39 8.47 6.04
C THR A 52 10.24 6.97 5.82
N LYS A 53 10.20 6.17 6.88
CA LYS A 53 10.03 4.72 6.82
C LYS A 53 9.37 4.22 8.11
N TYR A 54 8.87 2.99 8.07
CA TYR A 54 8.53 2.26 9.28
C TYR A 54 9.77 1.64 9.90
N ASP A 55 9.89 1.79 11.20
CA ASP A 55 10.81 1.06 12.08
C ASP A 55 10.03 0.57 13.29
N VAL A 56 10.26 -0.68 13.69
CA VAL A 56 9.48 -1.31 14.78
C VAL A 56 9.64 -0.56 16.10
N ASN A 57 10.88 -0.18 16.45
CA ASN A 57 11.15 0.52 17.72
C ASN A 57 10.62 1.94 17.71
N ASP A 58 10.81 2.67 16.60
CA ASP A 58 10.30 4.03 16.46
C ASP A 58 8.77 4.05 16.50
N LEU A 59 8.11 3.14 15.80
CA LEU A 59 6.65 3.02 15.79
C LEU A 59 6.11 2.66 17.18
N SER A 60 6.74 1.73 17.89
CA SER A 60 6.44 1.36 19.27
C SER A 60 6.51 2.60 20.19
N ASN A 61 7.64 3.31 20.17
CA ASN A 61 7.84 4.52 20.96
C ASN A 61 6.84 5.63 20.59
N TYR A 62 6.53 5.78 19.31
CA TYR A 62 5.57 6.78 18.84
C TYR A 62 4.18 6.53 19.41
N TYR A 63 3.67 5.28 19.30
CA TYR A 63 2.39 4.91 19.92
C TYR A 63 2.37 5.09 21.43
N LYS A 64 3.44 4.64 22.11
CA LYS A 64 3.57 4.81 23.56
C LYS A 64 3.49 6.28 23.98
N ASN A 65 4.20 7.16 23.27
CA ASN A 65 4.22 8.59 23.56
C ASN A 65 2.86 9.26 23.31
N LYS A 66 2.15 8.85 22.24
CA LYS A 66 0.85 9.42 21.87
C LYS A 66 -0.30 8.95 22.78
N THR A 67 -0.29 7.69 23.20
CA THR A 67 -1.41 7.08 23.92
C THR A 67 -1.20 6.97 25.42
N GLY A 68 0.05 6.97 25.88
CA GLY A 68 0.45 6.58 27.24
C GLY A 68 0.34 5.07 27.51
N ILE A 69 -0.06 4.26 26.53
CA ILE A 69 -0.17 2.80 26.63
C ILE A 69 1.20 2.19 26.35
N ASN A 70 1.57 1.15 27.11
CA ASN A 70 2.85 0.47 26.94
C ASN A 70 2.84 -0.43 25.67
N ILE A 71 2.92 0.19 24.50
CA ILE A 71 3.10 -0.52 23.25
C ILE A 71 4.58 -0.88 23.12
N THR A 72 4.91 -2.17 23.14
CA THR A 72 6.30 -2.65 23.00
C THR A 72 6.60 -3.04 21.55
N SER A 73 7.89 -3.23 21.24
CA SER A 73 8.32 -3.70 19.93
C SER A 73 7.73 -5.06 19.59
N GLU A 74 7.58 -5.95 20.57
CA GLU A 74 6.97 -7.27 20.40
C GLU A 74 5.48 -7.15 20.02
N ILE A 75 4.77 -6.14 20.53
CA ILE A 75 3.37 -5.86 20.14
C ILE A 75 3.32 -5.41 18.67
N ILE A 76 4.24 -4.55 18.24
CA ILE A 76 4.32 -4.13 16.82
C ILE A 76 4.69 -5.33 15.93
N GLU A 77 5.66 -6.14 16.31
CA GLU A 77 6.03 -7.35 15.57
C GLU A 77 4.87 -8.36 15.46
N GLY A 78 4.11 -8.52 16.55
CA GLY A 78 2.89 -9.33 16.55
C GLY A 78 1.84 -8.78 15.58
N TRP A 79 1.63 -7.47 15.56
CA TRP A 79 0.72 -6.81 14.62
C TRP A 79 1.16 -7.02 13.16
N ILE A 80 2.46 -6.87 12.86
CA ILE A 80 3.02 -7.17 11.53
C ILE A 80 2.71 -8.61 11.11
N LYS A 81 2.86 -9.57 12.02
CA LYS A 81 2.61 -11.00 11.75
C LYS A 81 1.11 -11.29 11.53
N ILE A 82 0.24 -10.71 12.36
CA ILE A 82 -1.21 -10.89 12.22
C ILE A 82 -1.70 -10.32 10.88
N ASN A 83 -1.19 -9.16 10.48
CA ASN A 83 -1.54 -8.58 9.18
C ASN A 83 -0.98 -9.34 7.98
N ALA A 84 0.02 -10.18 8.17
CA ALA A 84 0.49 -11.10 7.13
C ALA A 84 -0.44 -12.32 6.92
N ASP A 85 -1.30 -12.60 7.90
CA ASP A 85 -2.24 -13.76 7.91
C ASP A 85 -3.71 -13.31 7.82
N ILE A 86 -3.97 -12.14 7.28
CA ILE A 86 -5.36 -11.69 7.04
C ILE A 86 -5.97 -12.41 5.84
N ASN A 87 -7.31 -12.40 5.78
CA ASN A 87 -8.02 -12.92 4.63
C ASN A 87 -8.07 -11.84 3.54
N ASP A 88 -7.26 -11.98 2.51
CA ASP A 88 -7.27 -11.10 1.36
C ASP A 88 -8.27 -11.57 0.30
N ILE A 89 -9.03 -10.63 -0.23
CA ILE A 89 -9.83 -10.84 -1.43
C ILE A 89 -9.08 -10.18 -2.58
N LEU A 90 -8.72 -10.98 -3.57
CA LEU A 90 -8.16 -10.48 -4.81
C LEU A 90 -9.26 -9.69 -5.54
N LEU A 91 -8.98 -8.43 -5.87
CA LEU A 91 -9.95 -7.59 -6.54
C LEU A 91 -10.26 -8.12 -7.94
N SER A 92 -11.48 -7.86 -8.40
CA SER A 92 -11.94 -8.36 -9.69
C SER A 92 -10.99 -7.99 -10.82
N GLU A 93 -10.75 -8.93 -11.72
CA GLU A 93 -9.96 -8.75 -12.95
C GLU A 93 -8.47 -8.47 -12.72
N THR A 94 -7.99 -8.43 -11.45
CA THR A 94 -6.57 -8.21 -11.13
C THR A 94 -5.66 -9.16 -11.90
N THR A 95 -5.91 -10.46 -11.79
CA THR A 95 -5.07 -11.48 -12.43
C THR A 95 -5.05 -11.35 -13.96
N ASP A 96 -6.19 -11.05 -14.57
CA ASP A 96 -6.30 -10.92 -16.02
C ASP A 96 -5.58 -9.67 -16.52
N MET A 97 -5.66 -8.57 -15.77
CA MET A 97 -4.91 -7.35 -16.06
C MET A 97 -3.39 -7.58 -15.94
N LEU A 98 -2.93 -8.24 -14.86
CA LEU A 98 -1.50 -8.56 -14.68
C LEU A 98 -0.97 -9.45 -15.80
N LYS A 99 -1.68 -10.51 -16.17
CA LYS A 99 -1.36 -11.38 -17.32
C LYS A 99 -1.29 -10.60 -18.63
N TYR A 100 -2.27 -9.73 -18.87
CA TYR A 100 -2.29 -8.89 -20.06
C TYR A 100 -1.05 -8.00 -20.14
N LEU A 101 -0.71 -7.26 -19.09
CA LEU A 101 0.46 -6.39 -19.07
C LEU A 101 1.77 -7.18 -19.23
N LYS A 102 1.90 -8.34 -18.61
CA LYS A 102 3.07 -9.22 -18.81
C LYS A 102 3.15 -9.71 -20.26
N SER A 103 2.03 -10.04 -20.90
CA SER A 103 2.01 -10.42 -22.33
C SER A 103 2.45 -9.30 -23.27
N LYS A 104 2.35 -8.04 -22.83
CA LYS A 104 2.87 -6.84 -23.51
C LYS A 104 4.31 -6.51 -23.13
N ASN A 105 5.02 -7.40 -22.45
CA ASN A 105 6.39 -7.21 -21.96
C ASN A 105 6.54 -5.98 -21.04
N LYS A 106 5.50 -5.67 -20.25
CA LYS A 106 5.58 -4.60 -19.24
C LYS A 106 6.30 -5.07 -17.99
N SER A 107 7.09 -4.18 -17.39
CA SER A 107 7.64 -4.36 -16.05
C SER A 107 6.56 -4.02 -15.02
N LEU A 108 6.33 -4.90 -14.05
CA LEU A 108 5.32 -4.71 -13.01
C LEU A 108 5.98 -4.73 -11.65
N VAL A 109 5.65 -3.76 -10.79
CA VAL A 109 6.14 -3.69 -9.41
C VAL A 109 5.03 -3.26 -8.47
N VAL A 110 5.18 -3.62 -7.21
CA VAL A 110 4.33 -3.11 -6.13
C VAL A 110 5.08 -2.00 -5.38
N LEU A 111 4.37 -0.91 -5.06
CA LEU A 111 4.82 0.13 -4.16
C LEU A 111 3.73 0.39 -3.13
N THR A 112 3.91 -0.12 -1.93
CA THR A 112 2.92 -0.07 -0.85
C THR A 112 3.54 0.39 0.45
N ASN A 113 2.76 1.04 1.31
CA ASN A 113 3.19 1.29 2.68
C ASN A 113 3.06 -0.02 3.50
N TRP A 114 3.53 0.01 4.75
CA TRP A 114 3.62 -1.13 5.66
C TRP A 114 4.90 -1.95 5.47
N PHE A 115 5.07 -2.99 6.28
CA PHE A 115 6.29 -3.80 6.36
C PHE A 115 6.36 -4.86 5.26
N ARG A 116 7.55 -5.08 4.71
CA ARG A 116 7.81 -6.02 3.62
C ARG A 116 7.36 -7.44 3.94
N TYR A 117 7.60 -7.90 5.15
CA TYR A 117 7.19 -9.24 5.58
C TYR A 117 5.68 -9.46 5.35
N THR A 118 4.86 -8.52 5.80
CA THR A 118 3.41 -8.55 5.62
C THR A 118 3.02 -8.57 4.15
N GLN A 119 3.47 -7.58 3.39
CA GLN A 119 3.01 -7.37 2.01
C GLN A 119 3.45 -8.50 1.07
N VAL A 120 4.68 -9.00 1.23
CA VAL A 120 5.18 -10.16 0.47
C VAL A 120 4.39 -11.43 0.80
N THR A 121 4.08 -11.67 2.07
CA THR A 121 3.29 -12.84 2.49
C THR A 121 1.89 -12.80 1.91
N ARG A 122 1.22 -11.65 1.94
CA ARG A 122 -0.12 -11.46 1.37
C ARG A 122 -0.13 -11.68 -0.16
N LEU A 123 0.83 -11.09 -0.89
CA LEU A 123 0.98 -11.31 -2.34
C LEU A 123 1.20 -12.79 -2.69
N LYS A 124 1.96 -13.52 -1.88
CA LYS A 124 2.15 -14.98 -2.04
C LYS A 124 0.86 -15.74 -1.81
N SER A 125 0.16 -15.43 -0.71
CA SER A 125 -1.12 -16.07 -0.37
C SER A 125 -2.19 -15.83 -1.42
N ALA A 126 -2.21 -14.63 -2.02
CA ALA A 126 -3.11 -14.29 -3.13
C ALA A 126 -2.72 -14.92 -4.48
N GLY A 127 -1.55 -15.56 -4.58
CA GLY A 127 -1.07 -16.22 -5.80
C GLY A 127 -0.71 -15.27 -6.94
N ILE A 128 -0.32 -14.02 -6.63
CA ILE A 128 0.00 -13.02 -7.65
C ILE A 128 1.43 -12.48 -7.58
N ILE A 129 2.24 -12.95 -6.64
CA ILE A 129 3.59 -12.44 -6.43
C ILE A 129 4.50 -12.63 -7.65
N GLU A 130 4.33 -13.70 -8.40
CA GLU A 130 5.13 -14.05 -9.58
C GLU A 130 4.97 -13.10 -10.76
N TYR A 131 3.94 -12.25 -10.76
CA TYR A 131 3.78 -11.22 -11.80
C TYR A 131 4.70 -10.03 -11.60
N PHE A 132 5.23 -9.83 -10.39
CA PHE A 132 5.99 -8.62 -10.03
C PHE A 132 7.49 -8.85 -10.08
N ASP A 133 8.18 -7.91 -10.73
CA ASP A 133 9.64 -7.90 -10.84
C ASP A 133 10.29 -7.48 -9.52
N ASP A 134 9.62 -6.62 -8.72
CA ASP A 134 10.04 -6.20 -7.38
C ASP A 134 8.86 -5.68 -6.54
N ILE A 135 9.09 -5.55 -5.22
CA ILE A 135 8.13 -5.07 -4.23
C ILE A 135 8.83 -4.04 -3.34
N TYR A 136 8.35 -2.81 -3.35
CA TYR A 136 8.84 -1.69 -2.54
C TYR A 136 7.87 -1.41 -1.41
N THR A 137 8.38 -1.26 -0.18
CA THR A 137 7.57 -1.25 1.03
C THR A 137 7.97 -0.14 2.00
N GLY A 138 7.07 0.21 2.91
CA GLY A 138 7.19 1.34 3.80
C GLY A 138 8.30 1.22 4.86
N ASP A 139 8.79 0.01 5.14
CA ASP A 139 9.96 -0.21 6.00
C ASP A 139 11.30 0.12 5.31
N THR A 140 11.26 0.38 4.00
CA THR A 140 12.38 0.98 3.26
C THR A 140 12.17 2.49 3.08
N VAL A 141 11.10 2.91 2.40
CA VAL A 141 10.71 4.31 2.24
C VAL A 141 9.20 4.42 2.02
N LEU A 142 8.54 5.26 2.80
CA LEU A 142 7.10 5.50 2.71
C LEU A 142 6.69 6.32 1.48
N LYS A 143 5.53 6.05 0.90
CA LYS A 143 4.79 7.04 0.12
C LYS A 143 4.26 8.13 1.10
N PRO A 144 4.27 9.42 0.75
CA PRO A 144 4.57 10.00 -0.56
C PRO A 144 5.99 10.58 -0.71
N TYR A 145 6.99 10.04 -0.04
CA TYR A 145 8.36 10.53 -0.18
C TYR A 145 8.91 10.22 -1.57
N LYS A 146 9.68 11.16 -2.15
CA LYS A 146 10.23 11.09 -3.51
C LYS A 146 10.96 9.78 -3.78
N GLU A 147 11.79 9.39 -2.83
CA GLU A 147 12.65 8.22 -2.93
C GLU A 147 11.85 6.93 -3.13
N SER A 148 10.65 6.81 -2.56
CA SER A 148 9.80 5.64 -2.74
C SER A 148 9.41 5.46 -4.21
N TYR A 149 9.02 6.54 -4.87
CA TYR A 149 8.65 6.51 -6.29
C TYR A 149 9.86 6.31 -7.19
N MET A 150 10.99 6.97 -6.90
CA MET A 150 12.21 6.80 -7.70
C MET A 150 12.75 5.37 -7.61
N ASN A 151 12.73 4.78 -6.42
CA ASN A 151 13.09 3.37 -6.24
C ASN A 151 12.17 2.46 -7.06
N ALA A 152 10.86 2.72 -7.03
CA ALA A 152 9.88 1.95 -7.80
C ALA A 152 10.05 2.14 -9.32
N CYS A 153 10.50 3.29 -9.81
CA CYS A 153 10.85 3.48 -11.23
C CYS A 153 12.07 2.64 -11.64
N GLY A 154 13.03 2.41 -10.73
CA GLY A 154 14.24 1.66 -11.02
C GLY A 154 15.06 2.29 -12.17
N GLN A 155 15.31 1.51 -13.21
CA GLN A 155 16.06 1.98 -14.38
C GLN A 155 15.24 2.79 -15.41
N TYR A 156 13.92 2.89 -15.22
CA TYR A 156 13.05 3.62 -16.14
C TYR A 156 12.96 5.09 -15.75
N SER A 157 12.84 5.96 -16.76
CA SER A 157 12.53 7.37 -16.50
C SER A 157 11.12 7.52 -15.90
N PRO A 158 10.84 8.54 -15.07
CA PRO A 158 9.51 8.77 -14.52
C PRO A 158 8.40 8.79 -15.57
N SER A 159 8.65 9.39 -16.74
CA SER A 159 7.68 9.46 -17.85
C SER A 159 7.35 8.10 -18.49
N GLU A 160 8.22 7.09 -18.31
CA GLU A 160 7.99 5.72 -18.74
C GLU A 160 7.25 4.87 -17.70
N CYS A 161 7.05 5.41 -16.49
CA CYS A 161 6.34 4.75 -15.41
C CYS A 161 4.88 5.21 -15.33
N LEU A 162 4.03 4.36 -14.77
CA LEU A 162 2.63 4.65 -14.46
C LEU A 162 2.32 4.10 -13.06
N MET A 163 1.86 4.97 -12.16
CA MET A 163 1.35 4.56 -10.85
C MET A 163 -0.15 4.30 -10.92
N ILE A 164 -0.62 3.24 -10.29
CA ILE A 164 -2.03 2.87 -10.17
C ILE A 164 -2.31 2.60 -8.70
N GLY A 165 -3.28 3.30 -8.13
CA GLY A 165 -3.65 3.13 -6.73
C GLY A 165 -4.93 3.85 -6.34
N ASP A 166 -5.43 3.57 -5.13
CA ASP A 166 -6.73 4.03 -4.63
C ASP A 166 -6.64 5.25 -3.70
N THR A 167 -5.44 5.74 -3.40
CA THR A 167 -5.23 6.87 -2.50
C THR A 167 -4.73 8.09 -3.26
N ILE A 168 -5.58 9.12 -3.42
CA ILE A 168 -5.28 10.31 -4.23
C ILE A 168 -3.94 10.95 -3.85
N ASP A 169 -3.68 11.19 -2.57
CA ASP A 169 -2.46 11.89 -2.14
C ASP A 169 -1.18 11.07 -2.39
N LYS A 170 -1.24 9.76 -2.17
CA LYS A 170 -0.09 8.86 -2.23
C LYS A 170 0.13 8.26 -3.63
N ASP A 171 -0.95 7.99 -4.36
CA ASP A 171 -0.87 7.21 -5.60
C ASP A 171 -1.12 8.05 -6.86
N VAL A 172 -1.65 9.27 -6.70
CA VAL A 172 -1.92 10.17 -7.81
C VAL A 172 -1.12 11.45 -7.70
N LEU A 173 -1.38 12.29 -6.69
CA LEU A 173 -0.72 13.59 -6.55
C LEU A 173 0.76 13.44 -6.18
N GLY A 174 1.10 12.42 -5.38
CA GLY A 174 2.49 12.14 -4.99
C GLY A 174 3.39 11.85 -6.20
N PRO A 175 3.13 10.80 -7.00
CA PRO A 175 3.95 10.46 -8.15
C PRO A 175 3.94 11.55 -9.23
N ASN A 176 2.80 12.24 -9.46
CA ASN A 176 2.70 13.32 -10.45
C ASN A 176 3.66 14.47 -10.18
N LYS A 177 3.97 14.79 -8.91
CA LYS A 177 4.96 15.81 -8.52
C LYS A 177 6.36 15.51 -9.08
N TYR A 178 6.63 14.25 -9.40
CA TYR A 178 7.94 13.76 -9.84
C TYR A 178 7.94 13.30 -11.32
N GLY A 179 6.88 13.62 -12.06
CA GLY A 179 6.77 13.31 -13.49
C GLY A 179 6.37 11.87 -13.80
N ILE A 180 5.83 11.16 -12.83
CA ILE A 180 5.25 9.83 -13.02
C ILE A 180 3.74 10.03 -13.25
N ASP A 181 3.23 9.57 -14.39
CA ASP A 181 1.79 9.58 -14.63
C ASP A 181 1.08 8.60 -13.68
N SER A 182 -0.18 8.88 -13.41
CA SER A 182 -0.96 8.07 -12.47
C SER A 182 -2.39 7.84 -12.91
N ILE A 183 -2.97 6.74 -12.44
CA ILE A 183 -4.38 6.40 -12.57
C ILE A 183 -4.94 6.18 -11.17
N TYR A 184 -6.03 6.87 -10.87
CA TYR A 184 -6.82 6.65 -9.67
C TYR A 184 -7.73 5.45 -9.87
N TYR A 185 -7.49 4.37 -9.13
CA TYR A 185 -8.39 3.21 -9.08
C TYR A 185 -9.52 3.51 -8.11
N ASN A 186 -10.76 3.64 -8.60
CA ASN A 186 -11.91 4.15 -7.86
C ASN A 186 -13.18 3.33 -8.06
N PRO A 187 -13.18 2.02 -7.73
CA PRO A 187 -14.34 1.16 -7.93
C PRO A 187 -15.57 1.56 -7.08
N GLU A 188 -15.35 2.33 -6.02
CA GLU A 188 -16.41 2.79 -5.12
C GLU A 188 -17.07 4.09 -5.58
N GLY A 189 -16.58 4.73 -6.65
CA GLY A 189 -17.10 5.98 -7.16
C GLY A 189 -16.95 7.17 -6.21
N LYS A 190 -15.87 7.19 -5.40
CA LYS A 190 -15.57 8.32 -4.50
C LYS A 190 -15.44 9.63 -5.29
N GLU A 191 -15.88 10.74 -4.72
CA GLU A 191 -15.77 12.06 -5.35
C GLU A 191 -14.31 12.52 -5.43
N TYR A 192 -13.91 13.10 -6.57
CA TYR A 192 -12.58 13.67 -6.80
C TYR A 192 -12.62 14.75 -7.90
N ASP A 193 -11.53 15.52 -8.05
CA ASP A 193 -11.42 16.54 -9.12
C ASP A 193 -11.16 15.88 -10.49
N LYS A 194 -12.25 15.55 -11.19
CA LYS A 194 -12.23 14.89 -12.51
C LYS A 194 -11.45 15.64 -13.60
N LYS A 195 -11.19 16.95 -13.42
CA LYS A 195 -10.43 17.72 -14.40
C LYS A 195 -8.93 17.48 -14.37
N LYS A 196 -8.43 16.94 -13.27
CA LYS A 196 -6.99 16.79 -13.01
C LYS A 196 -6.54 15.35 -12.81
N ILE A 197 -7.47 14.42 -12.65
CA ILE A 197 -7.16 13.03 -12.28
C ILE A 197 -7.81 12.09 -13.30
N ILE A 198 -7.02 11.22 -13.89
CA ILE A 198 -7.50 10.10 -14.69
C ILE A 198 -7.89 9.00 -13.71
N SER A 199 -9.10 8.50 -13.81
CA SER A 199 -9.57 7.38 -12.98
C SER A 199 -10.15 6.26 -13.82
N VAL A 200 -10.11 5.06 -13.23
CA VAL A 200 -10.78 3.86 -13.71
C VAL A 200 -11.56 3.22 -12.58
N ASP A 201 -12.68 2.61 -12.90
CA ASP A 201 -13.53 1.93 -11.91
C ASP A 201 -13.23 0.42 -11.88
N ASN A 202 -12.57 -0.09 -12.93
CA ASN A 202 -12.18 -1.49 -13.04
C ASN A 202 -10.89 -1.66 -13.87
N PHE A 203 -10.26 -2.83 -13.76
CA PHE A 203 -8.98 -3.08 -14.43
C PHE A 203 -9.08 -3.37 -15.93
N ASN A 204 -10.27 -3.61 -16.49
CA ASN A 204 -10.41 -3.75 -17.94
C ASN A 204 -10.12 -2.43 -18.65
N GLU A 205 -10.50 -1.31 -18.05
CA GLU A 205 -10.20 0.02 -18.60
C GLU A 205 -8.69 0.27 -18.75
N ILE A 206 -7.85 -0.28 -17.85
CA ILE A 206 -6.38 -0.20 -17.98
C ILE A 206 -5.91 -0.94 -19.22
N LYS A 207 -6.52 -2.10 -19.55
CA LYS A 207 -6.18 -2.85 -20.77
C LYS A 207 -6.57 -2.12 -22.04
N GLU A 208 -7.59 -1.25 -21.98
CA GLU A 208 -7.99 -0.42 -23.13
C GLU A 208 -7.05 0.76 -23.34
N LEU A 209 -6.44 1.27 -22.27
CA LEU A 209 -5.55 2.43 -22.30
C LEU A 209 -4.11 2.06 -22.71
N TYR A 210 -3.64 0.82 -22.50
CA TYR A 210 -2.24 0.38 -22.63
C TYR A 210 -2.08 -0.98 -23.28
#